data_0fcad0f067bb142806e8886eb53b1983
#
_entry.id   0fcad0f067bb142806e8886eb53b1983
#
_cell.length_a   1.000
_cell.length_b   1.000
_cell.length_c   1.000
_cell.angle_alpha   90.00
_cell.angle_beta   90.00
_cell.angle_gamma   90.00
#
_symmetry.space_group_name_H-M   'P 1'
#
loop_
_entity.id
_entity.type
_entity.pdbx_description
1 polymer ?
#
loop_
_entity_poly.entity_id
_entity_poly.type
_entity_poly.pdbx_seq_one_letter_code
_entity_poly.pdbx_strand_id
1 'polypeptide(L)'
;MSVQHFTDENSATSYPVGDRSISADHQQWVCTTCGYNMIGEMPDICSFCGATHDKFVAWDEAEKIYRVTPHRVNDYVTQLLSLPRLGFEHAAYRIETEAGAVWIDCPSAFNRDLQPIEAIYFTHKDFLGASNQYRELWAAKVHLHALDARIPIAKPFPVDRPFEGDFTERGIEAFHIGGHSPGFTMYIYRKVLFICDYAFPPGSTMQLNPFGPQKETRDRAPRILEVISERSLETVCGYNFITEFDSWREDFKHLLDRAKSA
;
A
#
# COMPACT_ATOMS: atom_id res chain seq x y z
N MET A 1 -6.89 -49.67 -0.48
CA MET A 1 -6.37 -48.31 -0.36
C MET A 1 -6.93 -47.54 -1.54
N SER A 2 -7.97 -46.75 -1.30
CA SER A 2 -8.68 -45.99 -2.35
C SER A 2 -8.15 -44.58 -2.37
N VAL A 3 -7.64 -44.18 -3.52
CA VAL A 3 -7.21 -42.79 -3.81
C VAL A 3 -8.46 -42.02 -4.17
N GLN A 4 -8.84 -41.02 -3.34
CA GLN A 4 -9.90 -40.09 -3.68
C GLN A 4 -9.29 -38.98 -4.55
N HIS A 5 -9.80 -38.86 -5.78
CA HIS A 5 -9.60 -37.76 -6.67
C HIS A 5 -10.42 -36.55 -6.15
N PHE A 6 -9.75 -35.49 -5.75
CA PHE A 6 -10.38 -34.16 -5.58
C PHE A 6 -10.48 -33.52 -6.95
N THR A 7 -11.70 -33.35 -7.44
CA THR A 7 -12.00 -32.54 -8.61
C THR A 7 -12.04 -31.09 -8.17
N ASP A 8 -11.15 -30.27 -8.75
CA ASP A 8 -11.19 -28.81 -8.67
C ASP A 8 -12.46 -28.29 -9.37
N GLU A 9 -13.51 -28.03 -8.63
CA GLU A 9 -14.59 -27.17 -9.09
C GLU A 9 -14.26 -25.71 -8.76
N ASN A 10 -13.56 -25.06 -9.68
CA ASN A 10 -13.30 -23.65 -9.71
C ASN A 10 -14.60 -22.92 -10.12
N SER A 11 -15.52 -22.72 -9.18
CA SER A 11 -16.67 -21.83 -9.41
C SER A 11 -16.19 -20.37 -9.37
N ALA A 12 -15.74 -19.89 -10.50
CA ALA A 12 -15.57 -18.45 -10.74
C ALA A 12 -16.97 -17.83 -10.66
N THR A 13 -17.32 -17.30 -9.49
CA THR A 13 -18.46 -16.38 -9.36
C THR A 13 -18.12 -15.15 -10.20
N SER A 14 -18.68 -15.11 -11.41
CA SER A 14 -18.66 -13.92 -12.25
C SER A 14 -19.51 -12.86 -11.57
N TYR A 15 -18.85 -11.93 -10.89
CA TYR A 15 -19.50 -10.70 -10.47
C TYR A 15 -19.92 -9.95 -11.73
N PRO A 16 -21.17 -9.47 -11.84
CA PRO A 16 -21.56 -8.67 -12.98
C PRO A 16 -20.72 -7.39 -12.95
N VAL A 17 -19.78 -7.31 -13.88
CA VAL A 17 -19.10 -6.05 -14.22
C VAL A 17 -20.20 -5.19 -14.85
N GLY A 18 -20.96 -4.48 -14.01
CA GLY A 18 -21.82 -3.42 -14.47
C GLY A 18 -20.93 -2.43 -15.21
N ASP A 19 -21.39 -1.98 -16.35
CA ASP A 19 -20.77 -0.90 -17.14
C ASP A 19 -20.84 0.42 -16.32
N ARG A 20 -20.06 0.48 -15.24
CA ARG A 20 -19.83 1.70 -14.46
C ARG A 20 -18.70 2.43 -15.16
N SER A 21 -19.08 3.35 -16.03
CA SER A 21 -18.14 4.33 -16.56
C SER A 21 -17.57 5.11 -15.37
N ILE A 22 -16.26 5.08 -15.23
CA ILE A 22 -15.56 6.00 -14.33
C ILE A 22 -15.82 7.39 -14.88
N SER A 23 -16.28 8.30 -14.02
CA SER A 23 -16.60 9.65 -14.44
C SER A 23 -15.37 10.31 -15.09
N ALA A 24 -15.55 10.78 -16.32
CA ALA A 24 -14.52 11.50 -17.06
C ALA A 24 -14.16 12.86 -16.41
N ASP A 25 -14.93 13.28 -15.40
CA ASP A 25 -14.75 14.58 -14.73
C ASP A 25 -13.54 14.60 -13.79
N HIS A 26 -12.93 13.45 -13.51
CA HIS A 26 -11.74 13.38 -12.66
C HIS A 26 -10.48 13.24 -13.52
N GLN A 27 -9.94 14.38 -13.96
CA GLN A 27 -8.61 14.40 -14.53
C GLN A 27 -7.61 13.90 -13.47
N GLN A 28 -6.87 12.87 -13.79
CA GLN A 28 -5.82 12.32 -12.95
C GLN A 28 -4.60 12.00 -13.80
N TRP A 29 -3.46 12.32 -13.25
CA TRP A 29 -2.17 12.21 -13.90
C TRP A 29 -1.27 11.28 -13.11
N VAL A 30 -0.60 10.39 -13.80
CA VAL A 30 0.33 9.41 -13.23
C VAL A 30 1.75 9.80 -13.63
N CYS A 31 2.61 10.03 -12.65
CA CYS A 31 4.03 10.30 -12.92
C CYS A 31 4.74 8.99 -13.28
N THR A 32 5.25 8.89 -14.50
CA THR A 32 5.96 7.70 -14.98
C THR A 32 7.34 7.52 -14.35
N THR A 33 7.87 8.55 -13.67
CA THR A 33 9.16 8.48 -12.97
C THR A 33 9.03 7.83 -11.60
N CYS A 34 7.94 8.08 -10.85
CA CYS A 34 7.81 7.57 -9.49
C CYS A 34 6.51 6.82 -9.19
N GLY A 35 5.51 6.87 -10.08
CA GLY A 35 4.19 6.27 -9.85
C GLY A 35 3.22 7.15 -9.06
N TYR A 36 3.64 8.36 -8.65
CA TYR A 36 2.77 9.28 -7.90
C TYR A 36 1.59 9.73 -8.76
N ASN A 37 0.40 9.76 -8.17
CA ASN A 37 -0.83 10.17 -8.82
C ASN A 37 -1.24 11.58 -8.36
N MET A 38 -1.72 12.42 -9.29
CA MET A 38 -2.27 13.74 -9.00
C MET A 38 -3.65 13.90 -9.61
N ILE A 39 -4.59 14.38 -8.81
CA ILE A 39 -5.97 14.66 -9.24
C ILE A 39 -6.09 16.16 -9.53
N GLY A 40 -6.72 16.51 -10.65
CA GLY A 40 -6.96 17.87 -11.11
C GLY A 40 -6.12 18.26 -12.31
N GLU A 41 -5.63 19.50 -12.36
CA GLU A 41 -4.81 19.99 -13.45
C GLU A 41 -3.46 19.25 -13.51
N MET A 42 -2.95 19.07 -14.74
CA MET A 42 -1.63 18.47 -14.93
C MET A 42 -0.57 19.35 -14.30
N PRO A 43 0.27 18.83 -13.41
CA PRO A 43 1.28 19.62 -12.74
C PRO A 43 2.47 19.92 -13.66
N ASP A 44 3.09 21.08 -13.48
CA ASP A 44 4.35 21.40 -14.15
C ASP A 44 5.51 20.53 -13.63
N ILE A 45 5.46 20.21 -12.34
CA ILE A 45 6.48 19.42 -11.64
C ILE A 45 5.82 18.46 -10.69
N CYS A 46 6.30 17.22 -10.65
CA CYS A 46 5.85 16.24 -9.68
C CYS A 46 6.18 16.68 -8.26
N SER A 47 5.17 16.81 -7.41
CA SER A 47 5.33 17.22 -6.02
C SER A 47 6.09 16.21 -5.17
N PHE A 48 6.24 14.97 -5.65
CA PHE A 48 6.96 13.91 -4.96
C PHE A 48 8.41 13.77 -5.41
N CYS A 49 8.67 13.58 -6.73
CA CYS A 49 10.02 13.30 -7.23
C CYS A 49 10.67 14.44 -8.02
N GLY A 50 9.96 15.57 -8.27
CA GLY A 50 10.47 16.72 -9.03
C GLY A 50 10.52 16.51 -10.55
N ALA A 51 10.01 15.40 -11.09
CA ALA A 51 9.96 15.18 -12.54
C ALA A 51 9.05 16.21 -13.22
N THR A 52 9.45 16.64 -14.42
CA THR A 52 8.74 17.65 -15.22
C THR A 52 7.47 17.10 -15.86
N HIS A 53 6.58 17.99 -16.31
CA HIS A 53 5.25 17.66 -16.84
C HIS A 53 5.27 16.59 -17.96
N ASP A 54 6.35 16.49 -18.77
CA ASP A 54 6.51 15.47 -19.81
C ASP A 54 6.61 14.03 -19.28
N LYS A 55 6.73 13.86 -17.97
CA LYS A 55 6.71 12.56 -17.29
C LYS A 55 5.33 12.17 -16.76
N PHE A 56 4.31 12.97 -17.02
CA PHE A 56 2.95 12.62 -16.64
C PHE A 56 2.18 12.07 -17.82
N VAL A 57 1.41 11.04 -17.56
CA VAL A 57 0.41 10.48 -18.48
C VAL A 57 -0.96 10.51 -17.82
N ALA A 58 -2.02 10.64 -18.59
CA ALA A 58 -3.37 10.51 -18.06
C ALA A 58 -3.61 9.08 -17.52
N TRP A 59 -4.47 8.94 -16.53
CA TRP A 59 -4.72 7.65 -15.88
C TRP A 59 -5.18 6.55 -16.85
N ASP A 60 -5.97 6.90 -17.87
CA ASP A 60 -6.46 5.97 -18.88
C ASP A 60 -5.38 5.55 -19.90
N GLU A 61 -4.37 6.39 -20.12
CA GLU A 61 -3.16 6.01 -20.86
C GLU A 61 -2.27 5.12 -19.98
N ALA A 62 -2.13 5.44 -18.68
CA ALA A 62 -1.39 4.60 -17.74
C ALA A 62 -2.00 3.17 -17.67
N GLU A 63 -3.33 3.04 -17.66
CA GLU A 63 -4.03 1.74 -17.71
C GLU A 63 -3.64 0.89 -18.92
N LYS A 64 -3.39 1.53 -20.07
CA LYS A 64 -2.99 0.83 -21.29
C LYS A 64 -1.53 0.39 -21.29
N ILE A 65 -0.66 1.17 -20.64
CA ILE A 65 0.78 0.95 -20.60
C ILE A 65 1.16 -0.04 -19.48
N TYR A 66 0.56 0.14 -18.28
CA TYR A 66 0.93 -0.58 -17.08
C TYR A 66 -0.18 -1.55 -16.67
N ARG A 67 0.16 -2.84 -16.55
CA ARG A 67 -0.74 -3.87 -16.03
C ARG A 67 -0.38 -4.18 -14.59
N VAL A 68 -1.33 -4.14 -13.69
CA VAL A 68 -1.12 -4.58 -12.31
C VAL A 68 -1.12 -6.10 -12.28
N THR A 69 0.00 -6.67 -11.86
CA THR A 69 0.23 -8.12 -11.85
C THR A 69 0.23 -8.63 -10.41
N PRO A 70 -0.58 -9.66 -10.11
CA PRO A 70 -0.60 -10.28 -8.79
C PRO A 70 0.56 -11.26 -8.62
N HIS A 71 1.24 -11.19 -7.47
CA HIS A 71 2.29 -12.10 -7.04
C HIS A 71 1.92 -12.71 -5.70
N ARG A 72 1.68 -14.01 -5.65
CA ARG A 72 1.28 -14.70 -4.42
C ARG A 72 2.39 -14.61 -3.36
N VAL A 73 2.03 -14.12 -2.17
CA VAL A 73 2.90 -14.11 -0.98
C VAL A 73 2.65 -15.37 -0.15
N ASN A 74 1.38 -15.63 0.15
CA ASN A 74 0.92 -16.84 0.84
C ASN A 74 -0.56 -17.13 0.49
N ASP A 75 -1.26 -17.97 1.27
CA ASP A 75 -2.63 -18.39 0.96
C ASP A 75 -3.67 -17.26 1.04
N TYR A 76 -3.36 -16.16 1.70
CA TYR A 76 -4.30 -15.06 1.95
C TYR A 76 -3.73 -13.66 1.63
N VAL A 77 -2.49 -13.57 1.17
CA VAL A 77 -1.87 -12.30 0.76
C VAL A 77 -1.29 -12.41 -0.64
N THR A 78 -1.59 -11.42 -1.47
CA THR A 78 -1.06 -11.26 -2.81
C THR A 78 -0.50 -9.85 -2.96
N GLN A 79 0.76 -9.74 -3.39
CA GLN A 79 1.37 -8.47 -3.75
C GLN A 79 0.91 -8.04 -5.15
N LEU A 80 0.65 -6.76 -5.32
CA LEU A 80 0.25 -6.14 -6.58
C LEU A 80 1.32 -5.15 -7.02
N LEU A 81 1.87 -5.34 -8.22
CA LEU A 81 2.90 -4.49 -8.83
C LEU A 81 2.58 -4.24 -10.28
N SER A 82 2.93 -3.06 -10.80
CA SER A 82 2.79 -2.76 -12.23
C SER A 82 3.84 -3.48 -13.08
N LEU A 83 3.41 -3.95 -14.25
CA LEU A 83 4.27 -4.49 -15.30
C LEU A 83 3.94 -3.79 -16.63
N PRO A 84 4.91 -3.14 -17.33
CA PRO A 84 6.26 -2.86 -16.82
C PRO A 84 6.24 -2.07 -15.52
N ARG A 85 7.36 -2.06 -14.80
CA ARG A 85 7.42 -1.37 -13.52
C ARG A 85 7.18 0.12 -13.68
N LEU A 86 6.28 0.67 -12.86
CA LEU A 86 5.93 2.09 -12.89
C LEU A 86 6.83 2.87 -11.92
N GLY A 87 8.04 3.18 -12.37
CA GLY A 87 8.99 3.98 -11.60
C GLY A 87 9.30 3.41 -10.21
N PHE A 88 9.12 4.22 -9.18
CA PHE A 88 9.34 3.88 -7.78
C PHE A 88 8.03 3.56 -7.04
N GLU A 89 6.97 3.18 -7.75
CA GLU A 89 5.69 2.86 -7.14
C GLU A 89 5.83 1.92 -5.94
N HIS A 90 4.96 2.12 -4.96
CA HIS A 90 4.81 1.20 -3.84
C HIS A 90 3.96 -0.01 -4.25
N ALA A 91 4.34 -1.19 -3.76
CA ALA A 91 3.48 -2.35 -3.88
C ALA A 91 2.22 -2.17 -3.04
N ALA A 92 1.08 -2.57 -3.58
CA ALA A 92 -0.12 -2.79 -2.80
C ALA A 92 -0.24 -4.28 -2.44
N TYR A 93 -1.00 -4.59 -1.41
CA TYR A 93 -1.20 -5.96 -0.96
C TYR A 93 -2.69 -6.27 -0.84
N ARG A 94 -3.16 -7.23 -1.65
CA ARG A 94 -4.51 -7.79 -1.51
C ARG A 94 -4.51 -8.82 -0.39
N ILE A 95 -5.46 -8.70 0.52
CA ILE A 95 -5.68 -9.60 1.64
C ILE A 95 -7.07 -10.21 1.51
N GLU A 96 -7.14 -11.54 1.52
CA GLU A 96 -8.39 -12.26 1.63
C GLU A 96 -8.78 -12.38 3.11
N THR A 97 -9.81 -11.65 3.52
CA THR A 97 -10.36 -11.73 4.88
C THR A 97 -11.70 -12.48 4.87
N GLU A 98 -12.15 -12.93 6.04
CA GLU A 98 -13.46 -13.58 6.19
C GLU A 98 -14.63 -12.63 5.86
N ALA A 99 -14.40 -11.32 5.93
CA ALA A 99 -15.38 -10.26 5.65
C ALA A 99 -15.22 -9.64 4.25
N GLY A 100 -14.56 -10.34 3.31
CA GLY A 100 -14.27 -9.87 1.96
C GLY A 100 -12.82 -9.41 1.78
N ALA A 101 -12.41 -9.26 0.53
CA ALA A 101 -11.05 -8.85 0.20
C ALA A 101 -10.83 -7.35 0.45
N VAL A 102 -9.62 -7.00 0.87
CA VAL A 102 -9.20 -5.62 1.08
C VAL A 102 -7.79 -5.41 0.55
N TRP A 103 -7.38 -4.15 0.43
CA TRP A 103 -6.00 -3.81 0.11
C TRP A 103 -5.32 -3.05 1.25
N ILE A 104 -4.02 -3.29 1.42
CA ILE A 104 -3.09 -2.38 2.09
C ILE A 104 -2.34 -1.64 0.99
N ASP A 105 -2.42 -0.31 1.01
CA ASP A 105 -2.00 0.60 -0.05
C ASP A 105 -2.71 0.33 -1.40
N CYS A 106 -2.38 1.08 -2.44
CA CYS A 106 -3.10 1.02 -3.71
C CYS A 106 -2.12 1.05 -4.89
N PRO A 107 -2.34 0.24 -5.94
CA PRO A 107 -1.55 0.34 -7.16
C PRO A 107 -1.58 1.75 -7.76
N SER A 108 -0.46 2.19 -8.30
CA SER A 108 -0.34 3.49 -8.97
C SER A 108 -1.12 3.52 -10.29
N ALA A 109 -1.14 2.42 -11.04
CA ALA A 109 -1.94 2.28 -12.24
C ALA A 109 -3.34 1.71 -11.94
N PHE A 110 -4.37 2.29 -12.55
CA PHE A 110 -5.70 1.71 -12.53
C PHE A 110 -5.75 0.49 -13.46
N ASN A 111 -6.42 -0.57 -13.03
CA ASN A 111 -6.60 -1.79 -13.81
C ASN A 111 -7.96 -2.39 -13.48
N ARG A 112 -8.93 -2.20 -14.37
CA ARG A 112 -10.33 -2.64 -14.17
C ARG A 112 -10.52 -4.15 -14.11
N ASP A 113 -9.55 -4.92 -14.61
CA ASP A 113 -9.58 -6.39 -14.65
C ASP A 113 -9.22 -7.03 -13.28
N LEU A 114 -8.79 -6.23 -12.29
CA LEU A 114 -8.54 -6.73 -10.96
C LEU A 114 -9.85 -7.12 -10.26
N GLN A 115 -9.75 -8.08 -9.36
CA GLN A 115 -10.92 -8.52 -8.60
C GLN A 115 -11.34 -7.46 -7.56
N PRO A 116 -12.65 -7.27 -7.34
CA PRO A 116 -13.19 -6.31 -6.39
C PRO A 116 -12.66 -6.46 -4.98
N ILE A 117 -12.70 -5.35 -4.24
CA ILE A 117 -12.37 -5.26 -2.82
C ILE A 117 -13.42 -4.42 -2.09
N GLU A 118 -13.48 -4.60 -0.77
CA GLU A 118 -14.39 -3.87 0.11
C GLU A 118 -13.77 -2.57 0.64
N ALA A 119 -12.43 -2.56 0.83
CA ALA A 119 -11.73 -1.43 1.41
C ALA A 119 -10.26 -1.35 0.98
N ILE A 120 -9.72 -0.13 1.06
CA ILE A 120 -8.30 0.18 0.91
C ILE A 120 -7.85 0.84 2.21
N TYR A 121 -6.86 0.25 2.87
CA TYR A 121 -6.24 0.79 4.07
C TYR A 121 -4.86 1.32 3.72
N PHE A 122 -4.65 2.62 3.86
CA PHE A 122 -3.37 3.24 3.54
C PHE A 122 -2.42 3.25 4.73
N THR A 123 -1.16 2.91 4.47
CA THR A 123 -0.08 3.05 5.45
C THR A 123 0.21 4.53 5.70
N HIS A 124 0.19 5.36 4.66
CA HIS A 124 0.43 6.79 4.75
C HIS A 124 -0.03 7.53 3.47
N LYS A 125 0.18 8.84 3.44
CA LYS A 125 -0.29 9.77 2.39
C LYS A 125 0.42 9.65 1.04
N ASP A 126 1.60 9.06 0.99
CA ASP A 126 2.35 8.93 -0.25
C ASP A 126 1.76 7.77 -1.07
N PHE A 127 1.79 7.87 -2.38
CA PHE A 127 1.30 6.84 -3.28
C PHE A 127 -0.15 6.37 -3.03
N LEU A 128 -1.09 7.33 -2.91
CA LEU A 128 -2.52 7.00 -2.86
C LEU A 128 -3.05 6.34 -4.16
N GLY A 129 -2.21 6.35 -5.20
CA GLY A 129 -2.39 5.59 -6.43
C GLY A 129 -3.72 5.87 -7.11
N ALA A 130 -4.31 4.83 -7.67
CA ALA A 130 -5.59 4.87 -8.36
C ALA A 130 -6.80 4.65 -7.42
N SER A 131 -6.67 4.98 -6.13
CA SER A 131 -7.68 4.66 -5.10
C SER A 131 -9.05 5.27 -5.37
N ASN A 132 -9.12 6.47 -5.93
CA ASN A 132 -10.37 7.11 -6.30
C ASN A 132 -11.09 6.36 -7.42
N GLN A 133 -10.37 5.83 -8.43
CA GLN A 133 -10.96 5.02 -9.50
C GLN A 133 -11.49 3.68 -8.96
N TYR A 134 -10.72 2.98 -8.12
CA TYR A 134 -11.16 1.73 -7.50
C TYR A 134 -12.33 1.95 -6.52
N ARG A 135 -12.31 3.07 -5.79
CA ARG A 135 -13.44 3.49 -4.96
C ARG A 135 -14.70 3.69 -5.78
N GLU A 136 -14.62 4.33 -6.94
CA GLU A 136 -15.74 4.55 -7.84
C GLU A 136 -16.21 3.24 -8.47
N LEU A 137 -15.28 2.41 -8.98
CA LEU A 137 -15.61 1.17 -9.68
C LEU A 137 -16.29 0.15 -8.75
N TRP A 138 -15.80 -0.01 -7.51
CA TRP A 138 -16.25 -1.09 -6.60
C TRP A 138 -16.99 -0.60 -5.37
N ALA A 139 -17.13 0.71 -5.17
CA ALA A 139 -17.62 1.33 -3.94
C ALA A 139 -16.74 0.98 -2.71
N ALA A 140 -15.47 0.61 -2.96
CA ALA A 140 -14.50 0.30 -1.92
C ALA A 140 -14.30 1.50 -0.98
N LYS A 141 -14.21 1.23 0.34
CA LYS A 141 -14.03 2.29 1.33
C LYS A 141 -12.55 2.63 1.49
N VAL A 142 -12.21 3.90 1.34
CA VAL A 142 -10.83 4.39 1.49
C VAL A 142 -10.61 4.82 2.94
N HIS A 143 -9.63 4.20 3.59
CA HIS A 143 -9.21 4.47 4.97
C HIS A 143 -7.81 5.09 4.96
N LEU A 144 -7.67 6.25 5.58
CA LEU A 144 -6.40 6.95 5.75
C LEU A 144 -6.38 7.61 7.13
N HIS A 145 -5.23 7.63 7.80
CA HIS A 145 -5.11 8.31 9.08
C HIS A 145 -5.44 9.81 8.94
N ALA A 146 -6.23 10.35 9.88
CA ALA A 146 -6.76 11.72 9.81
C ALA A 146 -5.67 12.80 9.71
N LEU A 147 -4.50 12.57 10.29
CA LEU A 147 -3.36 13.48 10.18
C LEU A 147 -2.84 13.55 8.75
N ASP A 148 -2.76 12.43 8.06
CA ASP A 148 -2.27 12.35 6.67
C ASP A 148 -3.32 12.84 5.68
N ALA A 149 -4.61 12.57 5.92
CA ALA A 149 -5.70 13.05 5.08
C ALA A 149 -5.78 14.59 5.00
N ARG A 150 -5.23 15.30 5.99
CA ARG A 150 -5.20 16.78 6.02
C ARG A 150 -4.02 17.39 5.25
N ILE A 151 -3.05 16.59 4.84
CA ILE A 151 -1.85 17.06 4.12
C ILE A 151 -2.25 17.45 2.69
N PRO A 152 -1.73 18.58 2.14
CA PRO A 152 -2.17 19.10 0.85
C PRO A 152 -2.16 18.09 -0.30
N ILE A 153 -1.18 17.19 -0.38
CA ILE A 153 -1.07 16.21 -1.46
C ILE A 153 -2.12 15.09 -1.37
N ALA A 154 -2.66 14.82 -0.18
CA ALA A 154 -3.71 13.83 0.03
C ALA A 154 -5.13 14.40 -0.12
N LYS A 155 -5.31 15.72 0.11
CA LYS A 155 -6.62 16.37 0.10
C LYS A 155 -7.47 16.15 -1.16
N PRO A 156 -6.91 16.07 -2.38
CA PRO A 156 -7.72 15.80 -3.58
C PRO A 156 -8.29 14.38 -3.62
N PHE A 157 -7.73 13.45 -2.87
CA PHE A 157 -8.19 12.06 -2.85
C PHE A 157 -9.37 11.87 -1.91
N PRO A 158 -10.45 11.19 -2.36
CA PRO A 158 -11.57 10.86 -1.49
C PRO A 158 -11.15 9.89 -0.38
N VAL A 159 -11.41 10.27 0.88
CA VAL A 159 -11.22 9.42 2.05
C VAL A 159 -12.58 9.21 2.73
N ASP A 160 -13.08 7.97 2.73
CA ASP A 160 -14.39 7.64 3.31
C ASP A 160 -14.35 7.48 4.83
N ARG A 161 -13.23 6.99 5.34
CA ARG A 161 -13.01 6.62 6.74
C ARG A 161 -11.70 7.18 7.25
N PRO A 162 -11.62 8.48 7.55
CA PRO A 162 -10.47 9.00 8.29
C PRO A 162 -10.50 8.40 9.69
N PHE A 163 -9.36 7.87 10.16
CA PHE A 163 -9.26 7.26 11.48
C PHE A 163 -8.17 7.93 12.32
N GLU A 164 -8.22 7.70 13.63
CA GLU A 164 -7.22 8.16 14.60
C GLU A 164 -6.83 7.00 15.51
N GLY A 165 -5.52 6.90 15.84
CA GLY A 165 -5.00 5.85 16.71
C GLY A 165 -5.07 4.44 16.14
N ASP A 166 -4.98 3.47 17.04
CA ASP A 166 -4.98 2.04 16.74
C ASP A 166 -6.42 1.53 16.58
N PHE A 167 -6.64 0.55 15.69
CA PHE A 167 -7.95 -0.11 15.55
C PHE A 167 -7.80 -1.54 15.04
N THR A 168 -8.89 -2.30 15.12
CA THR A 168 -9.01 -3.61 14.48
C THR A 168 -10.30 -3.67 13.67
N GLU A 169 -10.21 -4.02 12.40
CA GLU A 169 -11.35 -4.19 11.51
C GLU A 169 -11.09 -5.36 10.56
N ARG A 170 -12.08 -6.21 10.29
CA ARG A 170 -11.98 -7.38 9.40
C ARG A 170 -10.83 -8.34 9.75
N GLY A 171 -10.40 -8.38 11.00
CA GLY A 171 -9.23 -9.13 11.45
C GLY A 171 -7.89 -8.49 11.15
N ILE A 172 -7.87 -7.32 10.52
CA ILE A 172 -6.68 -6.50 10.32
C ILE A 172 -6.49 -5.61 11.54
N GLU A 173 -5.31 -5.67 12.11
CA GLU A 173 -4.90 -4.78 13.19
C GLU A 173 -4.09 -3.62 12.62
N ALA A 174 -4.46 -2.40 12.94
CA ALA A 174 -3.81 -1.16 12.54
C ALA A 174 -3.16 -0.50 13.75
N PHE A 175 -1.90 -0.09 13.60
CA PHE A 175 -1.14 0.56 14.66
C PHE A 175 -0.58 1.89 14.16
N HIS A 176 -1.02 2.98 14.76
CA HIS A 176 -0.50 4.31 14.47
C HIS A 176 0.92 4.45 15.03
N ILE A 177 1.90 4.56 14.16
CA ILE A 177 3.31 4.75 14.49
C ILE A 177 3.69 6.22 14.41
N GLY A 178 3.28 6.91 13.34
CA GLY A 178 3.76 8.24 13.01
C GLY A 178 5.22 8.24 12.55
N GLY A 179 5.88 9.39 12.61
CA GLY A 179 7.29 9.52 12.24
C GLY A 179 7.50 9.81 10.77
N HIS A 180 7.61 8.80 9.91
CA HIS A 180 7.81 8.96 8.47
C HIS A 180 6.77 9.89 7.82
N SER A 181 5.52 9.72 8.18
CA SER A 181 4.47 10.73 8.05
C SER A 181 3.76 10.91 9.38
N PRO A 182 3.03 12.02 9.59
CA PRO A 182 2.27 12.20 10.84
C PRO A 182 1.27 11.09 11.12
N GLY A 183 0.65 10.53 10.07
CA GLY A 183 -0.36 9.49 10.15
C GLY A 183 0.15 8.09 9.81
N PHE A 184 1.47 7.87 9.72
CA PHE A 184 1.99 6.57 9.34
C PHE A 184 1.41 5.46 10.22
N THR A 185 0.81 4.47 9.56
CA THR A 185 0.14 3.33 10.21
C THR A 185 0.69 2.04 9.62
N MET A 186 1.16 1.14 10.47
CA MET A 186 1.48 -0.22 10.05
C MET A 186 0.29 -1.14 10.28
N TYR A 187 0.23 -2.23 9.53
CA TYR A 187 -0.85 -3.18 9.65
C TYR A 187 -0.32 -4.58 9.94
N ILE A 188 -1.12 -5.37 10.64
CA ILE A 188 -0.88 -6.79 10.85
C ILE A 188 -2.15 -7.56 10.48
N TYR A 189 -1.98 -8.60 9.68
CA TYR A 189 -3.03 -9.56 9.42
C TYR A 189 -2.49 -10.98 9.59
N ARG A 190 -3.05 -11.71 10.56
CA ARG A 190 -2.57 -13.03 10.96
C ARG A 190 -1.06 -13.00 11.26
N LYS A 191 -0.24 -13.61 10.39
CA LYS A 191 1.22 -13.72 10.57
C LYS A 191 2.02 -12.79 9.65
N VAL A 192 1.39 -11.78 9.06
CA VAL A 192 2.01 -10.86 8.11
C VAL A 192 2.01 -9.44 8.66
N LEU A 193 3.18 -8.82 8.67
CA LEU A 193 3.39 -7.41 8.95
C LEU A 193 3.47 -6.62 7.64
N PHE A 194 2.73 -5.52 7.53
CA PHE A 194 2.78 -4.55 6.44
C PHE A 194 3.39 -3.25 6.97
N ILE A 195 4.61 -2.94 6.52
CA ILE A 195 5.42 -1.82 7.01
C ILE A 195 5.73 -0.78 5.93
N CYS A 196 5.28 -0.99 4.70
CA CYS A 196 5.56 -0.14 3.55
C CYS A 196 7.04 0.27 3.47
N ASP A 197 7.33 1.57 3.43
CA ASP A 197 8.65 2.14 3.25
C ASP A 197 9.22 2.79 4.53
N TYR A 198 8.70 2.46 5.70
CA TYR A 198 9.22 3.00 6.96
C TYR A 198 10.71 2.73 7.16
N ALA A 199 11.15 1.54 6.76
CA ALA A 199 12.56 1.15 6.69
C ALA A 199 12.84 0.44 5.38
N PHE A 200 13.92 0.80 4.72
CA PHE A 200 14.36 0.13 3.51
C PHE A 200 14.96 -1.23 3.84
N PRO A 201 14.73 -2.22 2.95
CA PRO A 201 15.16 -3.59 3.21
C PRO A 201 16.68 -3.72 3.35
N PRO A 202 17.13 -4.80 3.97
CA PRO A 202 18.52 -5.14 4.00
C PRO A 202 19.02 -5.43 2.57
N GLY A 203 19.79 -4.51 2.03
CA GLY A 203 20.68 -4.85 0.93
C GLY A 203 22.04 -5.17 1.53
N SER A 204 22.75 -4.13 1.98
CA SER A 204 23.95 -4.24 2.80
C SER A 204 23.68 -3.85 4.25
N THR A 205 22.79 -2.89 4.49
CA THR A 205 22.44 -2.40 5.84
C THR A 205 21.06 -1.77 5.79
N MET A 206 20.13 -2.27 6.60
CA MET A 206 18.79 -1.66 6.74
C MET A 206 18.93 -0.21 7.25
N GLN A 207 18.12 0.69 6.71
CA GLN A 207 18.07 2.10 7.09
C GLN A 207 16.62 2.58 7.16
N LEU A 208 16.34 3.57 8.02
CA LEU A 208 15.08 4.28 7.98
C LEU A 208 14.93 4.99 6.64
N ASN A 209 13.70 5.17 6.20
CA ASN A 209 13.41 5.89 4.97
C ASN A 209 14.10 7.28 5.00
N PRO A 210 15.00 7.60 4.06
CA PRO A 210 15.71 8.88 4.02
C PRO A 210 14.82 10.05 3.57
N PHE A 211 13.63 9.76 3.01
CA PHE A 211 12.66 10.76 2.60
C PHE A 211 11.68 11.04 3.75
N GLY A 212 11.56 12.27 4.16
CA GLY A 212 10.69 12.65 5.26
C GLY A 212 11.44 13.11 6.52
N PRO A 213 10.74 13.32 7.64
CA PRO A 213 11.29 13.88 8.87
C PRO A 213 12.12 12.83 9.63
N GLN A 214 13.44 12.85 9.42
CA GLN A 214 14.37 11.83 9.94
C GLN A 214 14.34 11.70 11.47
N LYS A 215 14.24 12.83 12.18
CA LYS A 215 14.22 12.82 13.64
C LYS A 215 12.95 12.15 14.17
N GLU A 216 11.79 12.56 13.66
CA GLU A 216 10.50 12.04 14.06
C GLU A 216 10.38 10.54 13.71
N THR A 217 10.88 10.12 12.54
CA THR A 217 10.91 8.73 12.13
C THR A 217 11.74 7.89 13.11
N ARG A 218 12.92 8.39 13.49
CA ARG A 218 13.79 7.71 14.46
C ARG A 218 13.14 7.63 15.84
N ASP A 219 12.56 8.73 16.31
CA ASP A 219 11.97 8.82 17.65
C ASP A 219 10.75 7.89 17.80
N ARG A 220 10.02 7.64 16.70
CA ARG A 220 8.82 6.78 16.69
C ARG A 220 9.09 5.31 16.37
N ALA A 221 10.18 5.01 15.71
CA ALA A 221 10.52 3.65 15.27
C ALA A 221 10.51 2.59 16.41
N PRO A 222 10.92 2.88 17.67
CA PRO A 222 10.85 1.90 18.76
C PRO A 222 9.45 1.33 19.00
N ARG A 223 8.38 2.10 18.74
CA ARG A 223 7.00 1.61 18.88
C ARG A 223 6.70 0.41 17.98
N ILE A 224 7.37 0.30 16.83
CA ILE A 224 7.23 -0.85 15.95
C ILE A 224 7.68 -2.12 16.70
N LEU A 225 8.85 -2.08 17.35
CA LEU A 225 9.33 -3.22 18.13
C LEU A 225 8.42 -3.54 19.32
N GLU A 226 7.87 -2.53 20.01
CA GLU A 226 6.90 -2.73 21.08
C GLU A 226 5.69 -3.51 20.62
N VAL A 227 5.11 -3.12 19.47
CA VAL A 227 3.92 -3.77 18.92
C VAL A 227 4.20 -5.22 18.49
N ILE A 228 5.37 -5.49 17.89
CA ILE A 228 5.68 -6.82 17.36
C ILE A 228 6.36 -7.77 18.36
N SER A 229 6.72 -7.29 19.57
CA SER A 229 7.59 -8.02 20.52
C SER A 229 7.06 -9.40 20.93
N GLU A 230 5.76 -9.52 21.14
CA GLU A 230 5.09 -10.75 21.63
C GLU A 230 4.30 -11.48 20.53
N ARG A 231 4.50 -11.11 19.25
CA ARG A 231 3.74 -11.63 18.13
C ARG A 231 4.51 -12.70 17.37
N SER A 232 3.81 -13.79 17.06
CA SER A 232 4.32 -14.84 16.18
C SER A 232 4.04 -14.49 14.72
N LEU A 233 4.90 -13.65 14.13
CA LEU A 233 4.83 -13.26 12.74
C LEU A 233 5.79 -14.12 11.90
N GLU A 234 5.52 -14.23 10.59
CA GLU A 234 6.32 -15.03 9.66
C GLU A 234 6.87 -14.20 8.50
N THR A 235 6.10 -13.20 8.05
CA THR A 235 6.41 -12.45 6.83
C THR A 235 6.30 -10.96 7.05
N VAL A 236 7.21 -10.20 6.43
CA VAL A 236 7.15 -8.74 6.34
C VAL A 236 6.95 -8.33 4.89
N CYS A 237 5.95 -7.52 4.64
CA CYS A 237 5.60 -6.91 3.38
C CYS A 237 5.94 -5.41 3.41
N GLY A 238 6.94 -5.00 2.66
CA GLY A 238 7.38 -3.62 2.53
C GLY A 238 6.91 -2.98 1.22
N TYR A 239 7.40 -1.78 0.89
CA TYR A 239 6.95 -1.02 -0.28
C TYR A 239 7.14 -1.77 -1.62
N ASN A 240 8.14 -2.62 -1.74
CA ASN A 240 8.40 -3.47 -2.91
C ASN A 240 9.24 -4.71 -2.59
N PHE A 241 9.27 -5.11 -1.32
CA PHE A 241 9.99 -6.29 -0.86
C PHE A 241 9.10 -7.16 0.01
N ILE A 242 9.42 -8.43 0.04
CA ILE A 242 8.86 -9.42 0.94
C ILE A 242 10.04 -10.15 1.58
N THR A 243 10.02 -10.32 2.88
CA THR A 243 11.10 -10.99 3.60
C THR A 243 10.56 -11.77 4.79
N GLU A 244 11.41 -12.63 5.34
CA GLU A 244 11.15 -13.40 6.53
C GLU A 244 11.19 -12.50 7.77
N PHE A 245 10.26 -12.69 8.71
CA PHE A 245 10.04 -11.77 9.82
C PHE A 245 11.20 -11.73 10.81
N ASP A 246 11.75 -12.89 11.22
CA ASP A 246 12.78 -12.92 12.24
C ASP A 246 14.06 -12.23 11.76
N SER A 247 14.46 -12.46 10.50
CA SER A 247 15.59 -11.76 9.87
C SER A 247 15.37 -10.25 9.83
N TRP A 248 14.18 -9.83 9.37
CA TRP A 248 13.83 -8.41 9.31
C TRP A 248 13.84 -7.76 10.70
N ARG A 249 13.28 -8.45 11.71
CA ARG A 249 13.22 -7.96 13.09
C ARG A 249 14.61 -7.75 13.69
N GLU A 250 15.54 -8.66 13.47
CA GLU A 250 16.92 -8.52 13.95
C GLU A 250 17.63 -7.35 13.25
N ASP A 251 17.50 -7.21 11.93
CA ASP A 251 18.06 -6.07 11.20
C ASP A 251 17.47 -4.74 11.67
N PHE A 252 16.16 -4.71 11.97
CA PHE A 252 15.49 -3.51 12.47
C PHE A 252 15.95 -3.15 13.90
N LYS A 253 16.17 -4.12 14.78
CA LYS A 253 16.79 -3.88 16.09
C LYS A 253 18.18 -3.28 15.96
N HIS A 254 19.03 -3.88 15.12
CA HIS A 254 20.39 -3.37 14.86
C HIS A 254 20.36 -1.94 14.28
N LEU A 255 19.40 -1.63 13.42
CA LEU A 255 19.18 -0.27 12.91
C LEU A 255 18.92 0.71 14.05
N LEU A 256 18.00 0.39 14.98
CA LEU A 256 17.66 1.27 16.09
C LEU A 256 18.82 1.44 17.09
N ASP A 257 19.60 0.40 17.34
CA ASP A 257 20.75 0.49 18.24
C ASP A 257 21.86 1.37 17.66
N ARG A 258 22.13 1.28 16.36
CA ARG A 258 23.04 2.22 15.67
C ARG A 258 22.55 3.66 15.74
N ALA A 259 21.23 3.86 15.59
CA ALA A 259 20.62 5.19 15.63
C ALA A 259 20.67 5.86 17.02
N LYS A 260 20.80 5.07 18.11
CA LYS A 260 21.01 5.60 19.48
C LYS A 260 22.46 6.04 19.72
N SER A 261 23.40 5.50 18.96
CA SER A 261 24.84 5.71 19.16
C SER A 261 25.39 6.85 18.27
N ALA A 262 24.60 7.39 17.37
CA ALA A 262 24.92 8.48 16.45
C ALA A 262 24.30 9.81 16.87
#